data_c523d090009c5e7420d29bf846ed1cda
#
_entry.id   c523d090009c5e7420d29bf846ed1cda
#
_cell.length_a   1.000
_cell.length_b   1.000
_cell.length_c   1.000
_cell.angle_alpha   90.00
_cell.angle_beta   90.00
_cell.angle_gamma   90.00
#
_symmetry.space_group_name_H-M   'P 1'
#
loop_
_entity.id
_entity.type
_entity.pdbx_description
1 polymer ?
#
loop_
_entity_poly.entity_id
_entity_poly.type
_entity_poly.pdbx_seq_one_letter_code
_entity_poly.pdbx_strand_id
1 'polypeptide(L)'
;MKNFAMIGAAGYIAPRHMKAIKETGNHLVAALDKNDSVGVIDSYFPEADFFTEYEQFDCHIDLLKRNGTHLDYVSIATPNYLHDAHIRFALRHDAHAICEKPLVLNPHNIDALKIIQEETGKQVYNILQLRLHQSIIDLKAYVNEEVSKNPGKVFDVDLTYLTSRGHWYFTSWKGDDNKSGGIATNIGVHFYDMLGWVFGELKQNEAHLKQQDSSAGYLEFKHAKVRWFLSVNYDYIPEEIKAAGQRTFRSITVDGNEIEFSGGFTDLHTKSYEHILNGGGFGLEEARKSIDIVSSIRNQNIVTNSSDIHPFVSKVINK
;
A
#
# COMPACT_ATOMS: atom_id res chain seq x y z
N MET A 1 3.57 -8.94 -25.51
CA MET A 1 2.53 -7.96 -25.13
C MET A 1 1.50 -8.73 -24.31
N LYS A 2 1.09 -8.19 -23.16
CA LYS A 2 0.16 -8.81 -22.20
C LYS A 2 -1.16 -8.05 -22.18
N ASN A 3 -2.27 -8.75 -21.98
CA ASN A 3 -3.60 -8.18 -21.87
C ASN A 3 -3.94 -7.94 -20.38
N PHE A 4 -4.29 -6.71 -20.06
CA PHE A 4 -4.71 -6.28 -18.74
C PHE A 4 -6.19 -5.93 -18.72
N ALA A 5 -6.86 -6.24 -17.61
CA ALA A 5 -8.07 -5.56 -17.21
C ALA A 5 -7.81 -4.74 -15.95
N MET A 6 -8.66 -3.74 -15.69
CA MET A 6 -8.53 -2.88 -14.51
C MET A 6 -9.85 -2.73 -13.77
N ILE A 7 -9.81 -2.87 -12.43
CA ILE A 7 -10.94 -2.62 -11.55
C ILE A 7 -10.60 -1.45 -10.63
N GLY A 8 -11.45 -0.41 -10.63
CA GLY A 8 -11.23 0.85 -9.92
C GLY A 8 -10.62 1.95 -10.80
N ALA A 9 -11.05 2.01 -12.08
CA ALA A 9 -10.47 2.88 -13.11
C ALA A 9 -10.66 4.39 -12.88
N ALA A 10 -11.69 4.81 -12.11
CA ALA A 10 -11.92 6.22 -11.72
C ALA A 10 -11.15 6.64 -10.45
N GLY A 11 -10.42 5.70 -9.82
CA GLY A 11 -9.69 5.97 -8.59
C GLY A 11 -8.50 6.91 -8.80
N TYR A 12 -8.13 7.68 -7.76
CA TYR A 12 -6.98 8.60 -7.78
C TYR A 12 -5.67 7.93 -8.21
N ILE A 13 -5.47 6.65 -7.88
CA ILE A 13 -4.25 5.91 -8.18
C ILE A 13 -4.28 5.24 -9.56
N ALA A 14 -5.48 5.08 -10.15
CA ALA A 14 -5.68 4.39 -11.42
C ALA A 14 -4.80 4.90 -12.57
N PRO A 15 -4.60 6.22 -12.76
CA PRO A 15 -3.72 6.73 -13.82
C PRO A 15 -2.28 6.22 -13.72
N ARG A 16 -1.78 5.94 -12.52
CA ARG A 16 -0.42 5.38 -12.34
C ARG A 16 -0.32 3.94 -12.81
N HIS A 17 -1.37 3.15 -12.61
CA HIS A 17 -1.45 1.78 -13.13
C HIS A 17 -1.57 1.80 -14.66
N MET A 18 -2.45 2.65 -15.22
CA MET A 18 -2.58 2.80 -16.67
C MET A 18 -1.27 3.22 -17.32
N LYS A 19 -0.57 4.21 -16.71
CA LYS A 19 0.77 4.61 -17.14
C LYS A 19 1.74 3.43 -17.13
N ALA A 20 1.77 2.66 -16.04
CA ALA A 20 2.66 1.51 -15.90
C ALA A 20 2.38 0.43 -16.95
N ILE A 21 1.10 0.10 -17.20
CA ILE A 21 0.71 -0.85 -18.25
C ILE A 21 1.22 -0.37 -19.62
N LYS A 22 1.01 0.91 -19.94
CA LYS A 22 1.42 1.52 -21.22
C LYS A 22 2.94 1.56 -21.39
N GLU A 23 3.66 2.03 -20.37
CA GLU A 23 5.12 2.17 -20.41
C GLU A 23 5.85 0.83 -20.45
N THR A 24 5.25 -0.23 -19.92
CA THR A 24 5.77 -1.60 -20.03
C THR A 24 5.37 -2.30 -21.32
N GLY A 25 4.76 -1.59 -22.29
CA GLY A 25 4.45 -2.11 -23.62
C GLY A 25 3.27 -3.08 -23.64
N ASN A 26 2.33 -2.96 -22.71
CA ASN A 26 1.17 -3.84 -22.58
C ASN A 26 -0.14 -3.12 -22.90
N HIS A 27 -1.24 -3.86 -22.92
CA HIS A 27 -2.53 -3.40 -23.39
C HIS A 27 -3.60 -3.53 -22.30
N LEU A 28 -4.42 -2.49 -22.12
CA LEU A 28 -5.62 -2.53 -21.29
C LEU A 28 -6.82 -2.84 -22.19
N VAL A 29 -7.42 -4.00 -22.04
CA VAL A 29 -8.55 -4.45 -22.89
C VAL A 29 -9.90 -4.07 -22.27
N ALA A 30 -10.02 -4.03 -20.95
CA ALA A 30 -11.28 -3.70 -20.28
C ALA A 30 -11.03 -2.99 -18.96
N ALA A 31 -11.94 -2.10 -18.56
CA ALA A 31 -11.90 -1.37 -17.31
C ALA A 31 -13.28 -1.31 -16.65
N LEU A 32 -13.29 -1.36 -15.31
CA LEU A 32 -14.48 -1.27 -14.49
C LEU A 32 -14.32 -0.19 -13.42
N ASP A 33 -15.32 0.68 -13.29
CA ASP A 33 -15.56 1.49 -12.09
C ASP A 33 -17.05 1.82 -11.98
N LYS A 34 -17.57 1.88 -10.76
CA LYS A 34 -18.96 2.30 -10.52
C LYS A 34 -19.24 3.76 -10.90
N ASN A 35 -18.21 4.59 -11.02
CA ASN A 35 -18.28 5.98 -11.48
C ASN A 35 -17.84 6.04 -12.94
N ASP A 36 -18.53 6.86 -13.71
CA ASP A 36 -18.28 7.10 -15.14
C ASP A 36 -17.29 8.24 -15.43
N SER A 37 -16.76 8.86 -14.38
CA SER A 37 -15.73 9.92 -14.51
C SER A 37 -14.35 9.32 -14.83
N VAL A 38 -14.23 8.67 -15.98
CA VAL A 38 -13.07 7.86 -16.41
C VAL A 38 -12.38 8.37 -17.68
N GLY A 39 -12.63 9.63 -18.07
CA GLY A 39 -12.00 10.21 -19.29
C GLY A 39 -10.46 10.15 -19.29
N VAL A 40 -9.84 9.85 -18.16
CA VAL A 40 -8.40 9.59 -18.05
C VAL A 40 -7.98 8.33 -18.85
N ILE A 41 -8.89 7.38 -19.11
CA ILE A 41 -8.61 6.18 -19.92
C ILE A 41 -8.18 6.59 -21.33
N ASP A 42 -8.80 7.61 -21.91
CA ASP A 42 -8.49 8.11 -23.26
C ASP A 42 -7.03 8.54 -23.42
N SER A 43 -6.41 9.01 -22.33
CA SER A 43 -4.99 9.43 -22.32
C SER A 43 -4.03 8.24 -22.45
N TYR A 44 -4.48 7.05 -22.13
CA TYR A 44 -3.65 5.84 -22.10
C TYR A 44 -4.13 4.76 -23.06
N PHE A 45 -5.43 4.43 -23.02
CA PHE A 45 -6.03 3.29 -23.73
C PHE A 45 -7.44 3.63 -24.23
N PRO A 46 -7.58 4.50 -25.26
CA PRO A 46 -8.90 4.94 -25.75
C PRO A 46 -9.75 3.79 -26.33
N GLU A 47 -9.14 2.66 -26.67
CA GLU A 47 -9.81 1.48 -27.20
C GLU A 47 -10.24 0.47 -26.11
N ALA A 48 -10.00 0.76 -24.82
CA ALA A 48 -10.40 -0.14 -23.75
C ALA A 48 -11.92 -0.09 -23.52
N ASP A 49 -12.56 -1.26 -23.47
CA ASP A 49 -13.96 -1.35 -23.11
C ASP A 49 -14.19 -0.93 -21.65
N PHE A 50 -15.19 -0.09 -21.38
CA PHE A 50 -15.48 0.41 -20.06
C PHE A 50 -16.86 0.01 -19.56
N PHE A 51 -16.93 -0.37 -18.29
CA PHE A 51 -18.15 -0.84 -17.62
C PHE A 51 -18.36 -0.12 -16.29
N THR A 52 -19.63 0.17 -15.96
CA THR A 52 -20.01 0.68 -14.63
C THR A 52 -20.60 -0.42 -13.75
N GLU A 53 -20.99 -1.54 -14.32
CA GLU A 53 -21.61 -2.68 -13.64
C GLU A 53 -20.68 -3.89 -13.65
N TYR A 54 -20.48 -4.47 -12.48
CA TYR A 54 -19.59 -5.61 -12.29
C TYR A 54 -20.02 -6.82 -13.10
N GLU A 55 -21.32 -7.08 -13.16
CA GLU A 55 -21.91 -8.23 -13.87
C GLU A 55 -21.69 -8.14 -15.37
N GLN A 56 -21.79 -6.95 -15.96
CA GLN A 56 -21.50 -6.73 -17.38
C GLN A 56 -20.02 -6.89 -17.69
N PHE A 57 -19.17 -6.38 -16.79
CA PHE A 57 -17.72 -6.55 -16.90
C PHE A 57 -17.32 -8.03 -16.84
N ASP A 58 -17.87 -8.80 -15.88
CA ASP A 58 -17.63 -10.24 -15.71
C ASP A 58 -18.02 -11.01 -16.98
N CYS A 59 -19.24 -10.77 -17.49
CA CYS A 59 -19.72 -11.37 -18.74
C CYS A 59 -18.82 -11.00 -19.94
N HIS A 60 -18.34 -9.75 -20.00
CA HIS A 60 -17.44 -9.31 -21.07
C HIS A 60 -16.08 -10.03 -21.03
N ILE A 61 -15.50 -10.19 -19.83
CA ILE A 61 -14.25 -10.96 -19.68
C ILE A 61 -14.41 -12.42 -20.14
N ASP A 62 -15.56 -13.05 -19.81
CA ASP A 62 -15.89 -14.38 -20.32
C ASP A 62 -16.02 -14.40 -21.85
N LEU A 63 -16.63 -13.37 -22.44
CA LEU A 63 -16.77 -13.24 -23.90
C LEU A 63 -15.40 -13.08 -24.57
N LEU A 64 -14.51 -12.24 -24.03
CA LEU A 64 -13.14 -12.09 -24.52
C LEU A 64 -12.41 -13.43 -24.54
N LYS A 65 -12.49 -14.20 -23.43
CA LYS A 65 -11.88 -15.53 -23.32
C LYS A 65 -12.40 -16.50 -24.37
N ARG A 66 -13.72 -16.54 -24.63
CA ARG A 66 -14.34 -17.38 -25.66
C ARG A 66 -13.90 -16.99 -27.08
N ASN A 67 -13.64 -15.71 -27.31
CA ASN A 67 -13.14 -15.18 -28.57
C ASN A 67 -11.63 -15.28 -28.75
N GLY A 68 -10.93 -15.97 -27.81
CA GLY A 68 -9.49 -16.21 -27.87
C GLY A 68 -8.62 -15.08 -27.29
N THR A 69 -9.22 -14.06 -26.68
CA THR A 69 -8.49 -13.02 -25.96
C THR A 69 -8.45 -13.35 -24.47
N HIS A 70 -7.31 -13.84 -24.00
CA HIS A 70 -7.11 -14.18 -22.59
C HIS A 70 -6.53 -12.98 -21.83
N LEU A 71 -6.98 -12.79 -20.57
CA LEU A 71 -6.35 -11.87 -19.65
C LEU A 71 -5.08 -12.50 -19.08
N ASP A 72 -3.99 -11.73 -19.07
CA ASP A 72 -2.79 -12.09 -18.34
C ASP A 72 -2.83 -11.55 -16.91
N TYR A 73 -3.32 -10.32 -16.72
CA TYR A 73 -3.33 -9.62 -15.44
C TYR A 73 -4.63 -8.84 -15.22
N VAL A 74 -5.03 -8.74 -13.96
CA VAL A 74 -6.05 -7.77 -13.50
C VAL A 74 -5.39 -6.81 -12.51
N SER A 75 -5.39 -5.50 -12.84
CA SER A 75 -4.95 -4.42 -11.96
C SER A 75 -6.09 -3.98 -11.06
N ILE A 76 -5.89 -3.97 -9.74
CA ILE A 76 -6.92 -3.70 -8.73
C ILE A 76 -6.55 -2.45 -7.95
N ALA A 77 -7.34 -1.38 -8.14
CA ALA A 77 -7.16 -0.06 -7.53
C ALA A 77 -8.42 0.44 -6.82
N THR A 78 -9.22 -0.48 -6.33
CA THR A 78 -10.50 -0.25 -5.64
C THR A 78 -10.32 0.11 -4.17
N PRO A 79 -11.40 0.45 -3.43
CA PRO A 79 -11.36 0.54 -1.98
C PRO A 79 -10.86 -0.73 -1.29
N ASN A 80 -10.09 -0.58 -0.21
CA ASN A 80 -9.36 -1.68 0.45
C ASN A 80 -10.21 -2.92 0.77
N TYR A 81 -11.47 -2.72 1.21
CA TYR A 81 -12.36 -3.83 1.59
C TYR A 81 -12.83 -4.69 0.40
N LEU A 82 -12.65 -4.21 -0.82
CA LEU A 82 -13.03 -4.92 -2.05
C LEU A 82 -11.87 -5.74 -2.65
N HIS A 83 -10.64 -5.53 -2.20
CA HIS A 83 -9.46 -6.15 -2.79
C HIS A 83 -9.55 -7.68 -2.81
N ASP A 84 -9.94 -8.31 -1.70
CA ASP A 84 -10.08 -9.78 -1.63
C ASP A 84 -11.02 -10.33 -2.71
N ALA A 85 -12.19 -9.70 -2.90
CA ALA A 85 -13.16 -10.12 -3.91
C ALA A 85 -12.62 -9.98 -5.34
N HIS A 86 -11.94 -8.87 -5.62
CA HIS A 86 -11.41 -8.60 -6.96
C HIS A 86 -10.15 -9.43 -7.26
N ILE A 87 -9.34 -9.77 -6.26
CA ILE A 87 -8.24 -10.73 -6.42
C ILE A 87 -8.82 -12.10 -6.79
N ARG A 88 -9.86 -12.57 -6.09
CA ARG A 88 -10.55 -13.84 -6.42
C ARG A 88 -11.13 -13.83 -7.83
N PHE A 89 -11.68 -12.69 -8.26
CA PHE A 89 -12.14 -12.52 -9.64
C PHE A 89 -11.00 -12.77 -10.62
N ALA A 90 -9.84 -12.10 -10.45
CA ALA A 90 -8.70 -12.28 -11.33
C ALA A 90 -8.28 -13.77 -11.44
N LEU A 91 -8.09 -14.42 -10.29
CA LEU A 91 -7.65 -15.82 -10.24
C LEU A 91 -8.63 -16.77 -10.91
N ARG A 92 -9.96 -16.57 -10.74
CA ARG A 92 -11.01 -17.38 -11.39
C ARG A 92 -11.09 -17.18 -12.90
N HIS A 93 -10.69 -16.01 -13.39
CA HIS A 93 -10.57 -15.74 -14.82
C HIS A 93 -9.20 -16.11 -15.42
N ASP A 94 -8.44 -16.96 -14.74
CA ASP A 94 -7.12 -17.43 -15.17
C ASP A 94 -6.10 -16.30 -15.39
N ALA A 95 -6.25 -15.18 -14.66
CA ALA A 95 -5.36 -14.03 -14.70
C ALA A 95 -4.59 -13.85 -13.38
N HIS A 96 -3.38 -13.30 -13.46
CA HIS A 96 -2.65 -12.84 -12.28
C HIS A 96 -3.29 -11.56 -11.73
N ALA A 97 -3.26 -11.36 -10.41
CA ALA A 97 -3.73 -10.14 -9.78
C ALA A 97 -2.57 -9.21 -9.43
N ILE A 98 -2.66 -7.92 -9.78
CA ILE A 98 -1.78 -6.85 -9.29
C ILE A 98 -2.65 -5.91 -8.45
N CYS A 99 -2.49 -5.93 -7.13
CA CYS A 99 -3.38 -5.24 -6.22
C CYS A 99 -2.66 -4.12 -5.45
N GLU A 100 -3.36 -2.98 -5.34
CA GLU A 100 -2.95 -1.90 -4.45
C GLU A 100 -2.87 -2.34 -2.99
N LYS A 101 -2.13 -1.58 -2.24
CA LYS A 101 -2.00 -1.78 -0.78
C LYS A 101 -3.15 -1.08 0.00
N PRO A 102 -3.53 -1.60 1.17
CA PRO A 102 -3.15 -2.91 1.70
C PRO A 102 -3.67 -4.04 0.82
N LEU A 103 -2.97 -5.15 0.73
CA LEU A 103 -3.44 -6.26 -0.10
C LEU A 103 -4.84 -6.70 0.29
N VAL A 104 -5.07 -6.87 1.58
CA VAL A 104 -6.35 -7.18 2.22
C VAL A 104 -6.42 -6.51 3.60
N LEU A 105 -7.60 -6.53 4.24
CA LEU A 105 -7.75 -5.97 5.58
C LEU A 105 -7.39 -6.94 6.70
N ASN A 106 -7.52 -8.25 6.48
CA ASN A 106 -7.35 -9.26 7.53
C ASN A 106 -6.42 -10.39 7.08
N PRO A 107 -5.57 -10.92 7.99
CA PRO A 107 -4.63 -12.00 7.66
C PRO A 107 -5.28 -13.26 7.11
N HIS A 108 -6.45 -13.66 7.64
CA HIS A 108 -7.16 -14.85 7.17
C HIS A 108 -7.59 -14.78 5.68
N ASN A 109 -7.73 -13.58 5.12
CA ASN A 109 -7.97 -13.46 3.68
C ASN A 109 -6.75 -13.91 2.86
N ILE A 110 -5.52 -13.68 3.38
CA ILE A 110 -4.29 -14.17 2.72
C ILE A 110 -4.27 -15.70 2.70
N ASP A 111 -4.66 -16.35 3.80
CA ASP A 111 -4.73 -17.81 3.87
C ASP A 111 -5.70 -18.37 2.83
N ALA A 112 -6.87 -17.75 2.70
CA ALA A 112 -7.86 -18.14 1.70
C ALA A 112 -7.40 -17.87 0.26
N LEU A 113 -6.72 -16.73 0.01
CA LEU A 113 -6.17 -16.41 -1.31
C LEU A 113 -5.04 -17.35 -1.71
N LYS A 114 -4.24 -17.83 -0.76
CA LYS A 114 -3.17 -18.80 -1.00
C LYS A 114 -3.72 -20.10 -1.57
N ILE A 115 -4.82 -20.61 -1.00
CA ILE A 115 -5.49 -21.81 -1.51
C ILE A 115 -5.91 -21.63 -2.97
N ILE A 116 -6.57 -20.50 -3.29
CA ILE A 116 -7.03 -20.23 -4.67
C ILE A 116 -5.85 -20.02 -5.63
N GLN A 117 -4.77 -19.38 -5.16
CA GLN A 117 -3.54 -19.21 -5.94
C GLN A 117 -2.92 -20.58 -6.28
N GLU A 118 -2.90 -21.52 -5.34
CA GLU A 118 -2.42 -22.89 -5.55
C GLU A 118 -3.33 -23.66 -6.51
N GLU A 119 -4.65 -23.55 -6.38
CA GLU A 119 -5.64 -24.21 -7.24
C GLU A 119 -5.58 -23.72 -8.69
N THR A 120 -5.38 -22.43 -8.90
CA THR A 120 -5.40 -21.81 -10.24
C THR A 120 -4.02 -21.74 -10.90
N GLY A 121 -2.94 -21.87 -10.13
CA GLY A 121 -1.57 -21.66 -10.61
C GLY A 121 -1.26 -20.18 -10.96
N LYS A 122 -2.16 -19.26 -10.63
CA LYS A 122 -1.98 -17.82 -10.88
C LYS A 122 -1.38 -17.15 -9.65
N GLN A 123 -0.76 -15.99 -9.84
CA GLN A 123 -0.06 -15.27 -8.79
C GLN A 123 -0.82 -14.01 -8.37
N VAL A 124 -0.71 -13.67 -7.10
CA VAL A 124 -1.17 -12.41 -6.53
C VAL A 124 0.05 -11.56 -6.20
N TYR A 125 0.08 -10.34 -6.72
CA TYR A 125 1.13 -9.35 -6.46
C TYR A 125 0.55 -8.15 -5.74
N ASN A 126 1.27 -7.66 -4.74
CA ASN A 126 0.92 -6.43 -4.01
C ASN A 126 1.86 -5.30 -4.39
N ILE A 127 1.35 -4.09 -4.53
CA ILE A 127 2.14 -2.88 -4.80
C ILE A 127 2.86 -2.45 -3.50
N LEU A 128 4.02 -3.03 -3.23
CA LEU A 128 4.91 -2.68 -2.13
C LEU A 128 6.04 -1.76 -2.64
N GLN A 129 5.65 -0.67 -3.25
CA GLN A 129 6.50 0.20 -4.06
C GLN A 129 7.68 0.83 -3.30
N LEU A 130 7.60 1.01 -1.96
CA LEU A 130 8.71 1.57 -1.19
C LEU A 130 9.96 0.68 -1.20
N ARG A 131 9.79 -0.63 -1.37
CA ARG A 131 10.92 -1.55 -1.54
C ARG A 131 11.73 -1.31 -2.82
N LEU A 132 11.15 -0.60 -3.80
CA LEU A 132 11.80 -0.22 -5.08
C LEU A 132 12.29 1.24 -5.09
N HIS A 133 12.13 1.96 -3.99
CA HIS A 133 12.62 3.33 -3.85
C HIS A 133 14.12 3.30 -3.54
N GLN A 134 14.94 4.07 -4.30
CA GLN A 134 16.39 4.01 -4.20
C GLN A 134 16.91 4.27 -2.78
N SER A 135 16.44 5.34 -2.13
CA SER A 135 16.86 5.66 -0.75
C SER A 135 16.53 4.54 0.26
N ILE A 136 15.47 3.76 0.01
CA ILE A 136 15.11 2.63 0.87
C ILE A 136 15.97 1.40 0.57
N ILE A 137 16.34 1.20 -0.69
CA ILE A 137 17.32 0.18 -1.09
C ILE A 137 18.68 0.48 -0.45
N ASP A 138 19.11 1.74 -0.50
CA ASP A 138 20.38 2.20 0.08
C ASP A 138 20.35 2.07 1.62
N LEU A 139 19.23 2.44 2.26
CA LEU A 139 19.04 2.23 3.70
C LEU A 139 19.16 0.77 4.08
N LYS A 140 18.54 -0.14 3.31
CA LYS A 140 18.65 -1.58 3.57
C LYS A 140 20.09 -2.09 3.42
N ALA A 141 20.79 -1.61 2.40
CA ALA A 141 22.20 -1.97 2.20
C ALA A 141 23.05 -1.50 3.37
N TYR A 142 22.88 -0.26 3.84
CA TYR A 142 23.52 0.28 5.03
C TYR A 142 23.23 -0.54 6.30
N VAL A 143 21.97 -0.86 6.55
CA VAL A 143 21.59 -1.68 7.71
C VAL A 143 22.23 -3.06 7.65
N ASN A 144 22.23 -3.71 6.49
CA ASN A 144 22.86 -5.02 6.32
C ASN A 144 24.38 -4.96 6.57
N GLU A 145 25.05 -3.90 6.10
CA GLU A 145 26.48 -3.70 6.33
C GLU A 145 26.78 -3.52 7.83
N GLU A 146 26.04 -2.65 8.51
CA GLU A 146 26.23 -2.41 9.96
C GLU A 146 25.93 -3.65 10.81
N VAL A 147 24.88 -4.39 10.47
CA VAL A 147 24.52 -5.65 11.15
C VAL A 147 25.58 -6.73 10.89
N SER A 148 26.21 -6.75 9.70
CA SER A 148 27.30 -7.69 9.43
C SER A 148 28.53 -7.44 10.29
N LYS A 149 28.82 -6.16 10.60
CA LYS A 149 29.91 -5.74 11.52
C LYS A 149 29.55 -5.98 12.98
N ASN A 150 28.28 -5.76 13.35
CA ASN A 150 27.74 -5.95 14.70
C ASN A 150 26.37 -6.63 14.65
N PRO A 151 26.28 -7.96 14.75
CA PRO A 151 25.00 -8.70 14.69
C PRO A 151 23.99 -8.32 15.77
N GLY A 152 24.44 -7.70 16.88
CA GLY A 152 23.58 -7.20 17.95
C GLY A 152 23.10 -5.76 17.75
N LYS A 153 23.47 -5.09 16.67
CA LYS A 153 23.06 -3.70 16.40
C LYS A 153 21.53 -3.58 16.32
N VAL A 154 21.00 -2.63 17.09
CA VAL A 154 19.60 -2.20 17.05
C VAL A 154 19.59 -0.70 16.79
N PHE A 155 18.93 -0.29 15.73
CA PHE A 155 18.79 1.10 15.31
C PHE A 155 17.63 1.77 16.05
N ASP A 156 17.79 3.04 16.41
CA ASP A 156 16.72 3.88 16.95
C ASP A 156 16.06 4.68 15.83
N VAL A 157 14.74 4.51 15.64
CA VAL A 157 14.03 5.04 14.47
C VAL A 157 12.80 5.82 14.90
N ASP A 158 12.66 7.05 14.39
CA ASP A 158 11.42 7.80 14.44
C ASP A 158 10.82 7.94 13.04
N LEU A 159 9.56 7.55 12.91
CA LEU A 159 8.78 7.70 11.68
C LEU A 159 7.63 8.68 11.90
N THR A 160 7.62 9.78 11.16
CA THR A 160 6.52 10.74 11.13
C THR A 160 5.97 10.83 9.71
N TYR A 161 4.67 10.61 9.53
CA TYR A 161 4.00 10.87 8.27
C TYR A 161 2.70 11.61 8.48
N LEU A 162 2.69 12.88 8.07
CA LEU A 162 1.55 13.77 8.11
C LEU A 162 1.12 14.05 6.67
N THR A 163 -0.11 13.72 6.30
CA THR A 163 -0.62 13.93 4.94
C THR A 163 -2.04 14.46 5.01
N SER A 164 -2.16 15.80 5.04
CA SER A 164 -3.43 16.49 5.22
C SER A 164 -4.51 16.01 4.23
N ARG A 165 -5.67 15.76 4.77
CA ARG A 165 -6.89 15.46 4.01
C ARG A 165 -8.01 16.40 4.43
N GLY A 166 -8.88 16.75 3.48
CA GLY A 166 -10.08 17.55 3.77
C GLY A 166 -11.22 16.69 4.33
N HIS A 167 -12.35 17.33 4.63
CA HIS A 167 -13.55 16.66 5.16
C HIS A 167 -14.02 15.48 4.32
N TRP A 168 -13.81 15.51 2.99
CA TRP A 168 -14.14 14.41 2.08
C TRP A 168 -13.55 13.06 2.50
N TYR A 169 -12.37 13.08 3.17
CA TYR A 169 -11.73 11.84 3.64
C TYR A 169 -12.63 11.08 4.60
N PHE A 170 -13.22 11.78 5.56
CA PHE A 170 -14.06 11.21 6.62
C PHE A 170 -15.46 10.80 6.14
N THR A 171 -15.96 11.41 5.07
CA THR A 171 -17.25 11.06 4.45
C THR A 171 -17.13 9.97 3.38
N SER A 172 -15.91 9.68 2.92
CA SER A 172 -15.62 8.61 1.97
C SER A 172 -15.39 7.28 2.70
N TRP A 173 -15.22 6.21 1.91
CA TRP A 173 -14.84 4.89 2.44
C TRP A 173 -13.56 4.91 3.27
N LYS A 174 -12.69 5.92 3.08
CA LYS A 174 -11.42 6.05 3.82
C LYS A 174 -11.61 6.40 5.29
N GLY A 175 -12.69 7.11 5.63
CA GLY A 175 -13.06 7.44 7.02
C GLY A 175 -13.84 6.33 7.75
N ASP A 176 -14.21 5.27 7.04
CA ASP A 176 -14.87 4.08 7.62
C ASP A 176 -13.83 3.00 7.90
N ASP A 177 -13.55 2.73 9.17
CA ASP A 177 -12.52 1.77 9.59
C ASP A 177 -12.81 0.34 9.11
N ASN A 178 -14.08 -0.04 8.91
CA ASN A 178 -14.43 -1.35 8.37
C ASN A 178 -14.06 -1.48 6.88
N LYS A 179 -13.97 -0.35 6.16
CA LYS A 179 -13.65 -0.31 4.74
C LYS A 179 -12.19 0.01 4.46
N SER A 180 -11.59 0.89 5.25
CA SER A 180 -10.22 1.35 5.08
C SER A 180 -9.21 0.59 5.94
N GLY A 181 -9.64 0.07 7.08
CA GLY A 181 -8.79 -0.45 8.14
C GLY A 181 -8.22 0.62 9.07
N GLY A 182 -8.72 1.87 8.98
CA GLY A 182 -8.25 3.02 9.76
C GLY A 182 -6.91 3.60 9.27
N ILE A 183 -6.43 4.63 9.97
CA ILE A 183 -5.23 5.39 9.60
C ILE A 183 -4.00 4.48 9.50
N ALA A 184 -3.77 3.63 10.50
CA ALA A 184 -2.61 2.74 10.51
C ALA A 184 -2.58 1.79 9.30
N THR A 185 -3.73 1.27 8.87
CA THR A 185 -3.81 0.39 7.71
C THR A 185 -3.73 1.17 6.40
N ASN A 186 -4.61 2.16 6.22
CA ASN A 186 -4.76 2.85 4.94
C ASN A 186 -3.51 3.67 4.55
N ILE A 187 -2.85 4.26 5.54
CA ILE A 187 -1.68 5.14 5.35
C ILE A 187 -0.39 4.46 5.80
N GLY A 188 -0.43 3.72 6.91
CA GLY A 188 0.77 3.17 7.55
C GLY A 188 1.32 1.90 6.91
N VAL A 189 0.50 1.08 6.27
CA VAL A 189 0.90 -0.25 5.77
C VAL A 189 2.17 -0.23 4.93
N HIS A 190 2.37 0.78 4.10
CA HIS A 190 3.62 0.94 3.30
C HIS A 190 4.87 1.07 4.15
N PHE A 191 4.76 1.86 5.24
CA PHE A 191 5.89 2.10 6.12
C PHE A 191 6.21 0.87 6.95
N TYR A 192 5.18 0.17 7.44
CA TYR A 192 5.39 -1.05 8.22
C TYR A 192 5.98 -2.17 7.36
N ASP A 193 5.56 -2.27 6.09
CA ASP A 193 6.17 -3.16 5.13
C ASP A 193 7.64 -2.82 4.89
N MET A 194 7.94 -1.56 4.61
CA MET A 194 9.30 -1.05 4.41
C MET A 194 10.19 -1.31 5.62
N LEU A 195 9.70 -0.98 6.82
CA LEU A 195 10.45 -1.19 8.07
C LEU A 195 10.76 -2.65 8.30
N GLY A 196 9.79 -3.55 8.12
CA GLY A 196 10.02 -4.99 8.23
C GLY A 196 10.99 -5.53 7.19
N TRP A 197 10.95 -4.98 5.96
CA TRP A 197 11.88 -5.35 4.90
C TRP A 197 13.32 -4.90 5.17
N VAL A 198 13.49 -3.71 5.78
CA VAL A 198 14.81 -3.13 6.12
C VAL A 198 15.38 -3.75 7.39
N PHE A 199 14.61 -3.79 8.49
CA PHE A 199 15.11 -4.10 9.84
C PHE A 199 14.81 -5.53 10.32
N GLY A 200 14.14 -6.34 9.50
CA GLY A 200 13.90 -7.75 9.77
C GLY A 200 12.57 -8.03 10.47
N GLU A 201 12.50 -9.14 11.18
CA GLU A 201 11.25 -9.64 11.76
C GLU A 201 10.73 -8.77 12.90
N LEU A 202 9.41 -8.63 12.99
CA LEU A 202 8.73 -7.97 14.09
C LEU A 202 8.82 -8.81 15.35
N LYS A 203 9.17 -8.17 16.48
CA LYS A 203 9.20 -8.76 17.83
C LYS A 203 8.07 -8.24 18.71
N GLN A 204 7.77 -6.93 18.62
CA GLN A 204 6.77 -6.25 19.47
C GLN A 204 6.02 -5.21 18.67
N ASN A 205 4.72 -5.04 18.99
CA ASN A 205 3.84 -4.05 18.38
C ASN A 205 2.93 -3.47 19.46
N GLU A 206 3.02 -2.15 19.68
CA GLU A 206 2.19 -1.41 20.62
C GLU A 206 1.47 -0.26 19.91
N ALA A 207 0.18 -0.07 20.21
CA ALA A 207 -0.58 1.11 19.80
C ALA A 207 -0.65 2.10 20.97
N HIS A 208 -0.23 3.35 20.75
CA HIS A 208 -0.27 4.42 21.76
C HIS A 208 -1.39 5.42 21.50
N LEU A 209 -1.85 5.53 20.25
CA LEU A 209 -2.93 6.42 19.85
C LEU A 209 -3.72 5.79 18.70
N LYS A 210 -5.06 5.80 18.81
CA LYS A 210 -5.99 5.43 17.73
C LYS A 210 -7.13 6.43 17.71
N GLN A 211 -7.07 7.40 16.81
CA GLN A 211 -8.10 8.42 16.57
C GLN A 211 -8.54 8.37 15.11
N GLN A 212 -9.63 9.04 14.80
CA GLN A 212 -10.17 9.09 13.43
C GLN A 212 -9.19 9.73 12.44
N ASP A 213 -8.35 10.68 12.89
CA ASP A 213 -7.42 11.45 12.07
C ASP A 213 -5.95 11.16 12.34
N SER A 214 -5.63 10.37 13.35
CA SER A 214 -4.26 10.09 13.77
C SER A 214 -4.11 8.72 14.43
N SER A 215 -2.91 8.18 14.30
CA SER A 215 -2.52 6.92 14.94
C SER A 215 -1.03 6.95 15.25
N ALA A 216 -0.65 6.36 16.38
CA ALA A 216 0.74 6.28 16.82
C ALA A 216 1.01 5.00 17.59
N GLY A 217 2.27 4.61 17.64
CA GLY A 217 2.68 3.44 18.41
C GLY A 217 4.17 3.19 18.34
N TYR A 218 4.51 1.96 18.70
CA TYR A 218 5.86 1.45 18.74
C TYR A 218 5.93 0.08 18.07
N LEU A 219 7.00 -0.14 17.33
CA LEU A 219 7.33 -1.43 16.74
C LEU A 219 8.77 -1.80 17.08
N GLU A 220 8.99 -2.99 17.59
CA GLU A 220 10.33 -3.55 17.72
C GLU A 220 10.55 -4.60 16.64
N PHE A 221 11.54 -4.36 15.79
CA PHE A 221 12.05 -5.32 14.83
C PHE A 221 13.34 -5.96 15.32
N LYS A 222 13.81 -6.99 14.61
CA LYS A 222 15.06 -7.66 14.95
C LYS A 222 16.23 -6.68 15.12
N HIS A 223 16.28 -5.66 14.27
CA HIS A 223 17.38 -4.69 14.22
C HIS A 223 16.94 -3.23 14.38
N ALA A 224 15.71 -2.95 14.82
CA ALA A 224 15.28 -1.57 15.08
C ALA A 224 14.22 -1.47 16.17
N LYS A 225 14.23 -0.33 16.87
CA LYS A 225 13.15 0.18 17.71
C LYS A 225 12.55 1.39 17.00
N VAL A 226 11.26 1.34 16.68
CA VAL A 226 10.59 2.33 15.84
C VAL A 226 9.43 2.96 16.59
N ARG A 227 9.52 4.24 16.88
CA ARG A 227 8.38 5.06 17.28
C ARG A 227 7.75 5.64 16.03
N TRP A 228 6.45 5.51 15.86
CA TRP A 228 5.78 5.99 14.66
C TRP A 228 4.57 6.86 14.99
N PHE A 229 4.34 7.89 14.16
CA PHE A 229 3.18 8.76 14.21
C PHE A 229 2.66 9.06 12.79
N LEU A 230 1.35 8.83 12.58
CA LEU A 230 0.66 9.04 11.31
C LEU A 230 -0.54 9.95 11.52
N SER A 231 -0.77 10.94 10.65
CA SER A 231 -1.97 11.76 10.70
C SER A 231 -2.41 12.28 9.34
N VAL A 232 -3.74 12.49 9.20
CA VAL A 232 -4.36 13.21 8.09
C VAL A 232 -4.78 14.64 8.48
N ASN A 233 -4.53 15.04 9.72
CA ASN A 233 -4.88 16.36 10.23
C ASN A 233 -3.86 17.42 9.80
N TYR A 234 -4.35 18.51 9.19
CA TYR A 234 -3.52 19.64 8.75
C TYR A 234 -2.83 20.36 9.91
N ASP A 235 -3.47 20.43 11.06
CA ASP A 235 -2.98 21.21 12.21
C ASP A 235 -1.67 20.66 12.79
N TYR A 236 -1.35 19.38 12.53
CA TYR A 236 -0.11 18.76 12.98
C TYR A 236 1.08 18.99 12.04
N ILE A 237 0.83 19.48 10.82
CA ILE A 237 1.90 19.80 9.87
C ILE A 237 2.74 20.97 10.44
N PRO A 238 4.09 20.86 10.44
CA PRO A 238 4.97 21.92 10.89
C PRO A 238 4.73 23.25 10.15
N GLU A 239 4.85 24.38 10.85
CA GLU A 239 4.51 25.69 10.29
C GLU A 239 5.39 26.07 9.10
N GLU A 240 6.68 25.69 9.10
CA GLU A 240 7.59 25.87 7.99
C GLU A 240 7.14 25.14 6.72
N ILE A 241 6.56 23.95 6.87
CA ILE A 241 6.02 23.15 5.76
C ILE A 241 4.72 23.77 5.22
N LYS A 242 3.86 24.26 6.13
CA LYS A 242 2.65 25.02 5.76
C LYS A 242 2.98 26.30 5.02
N ALA A 243 3.97 27.07 5.50
CA ALA A 243 4.44 28.30 4.89
C ALA A 243 4.99 28.08 3.48
N ALA A 244 5.58 26.90 3.21
CA ALA A 244 6.01 26.48 1.87
C ALA A 244 4.84 25.99 0.98
N GLY A 245 3.58 26.10 1.42
CA GLY A 245 2.39 25.65 0.68
C GLY A 245 2.22 24.12 0.63
N GLN A 246 3.02 23.38 1.37
CA GLN A 246 2.98 21.91 1.37
C GLN A 246 1.92 21.40 2.36
N ARG A 247 1.34 20.25 2.01
CA ARG A 247 0.29 19.57 2.79
C ARG A 247 0.71 18.19 3.27
N THR A 248 1.97 17.85 3.09
CA THR A 248 2.54 16.55 3.46
C THR A 248 3.90 16.78 4.09
N PHE A 249 4.13 16.14 5.24
CA PHE A 249 5.42 16.07 5.91
C PHE A 249 5.78 14.60 6.14
N ARG A 250 6.96 14.22 5.72
CA ARG A 250 7.54 12.89 5.96
C ARG A 250 8.89 13.08 6.62
N SER A 251 9.15 12.27 7.62
CA SER A 251 10.44 12.22 8.28
C SER A 251 10.68 10.79 8.75
N ILE A 252 11.81 10.24 8.41
CA ILE A 252 12.34 9.00 8.98
C ILE A 252 13.74 9.31 9.45
N THR A 253 13.97 9.24 10.76
CA THR A 253 15.32 9.33 11.31
C THR A 253 15.80 7.97 11.76
N VAL A 254 17.06 7.67 11.50
CA VAL A 254 17.73 6.42 11.93
C VAL A 254 18.98 6.81 12.71
N ASP A 255 19.04 6.46 14.00
CA ASP A 255 20.08 6.89 14.93
C ASP A 255 20.30 8.44 14.88
N GLY A 256 19.20 9.20 14.79
CA GLY A 256 19.20 10.67 14.71
C GLY A 256 19.52 11.26 13.33
N ASN A 257 19.83 10.47 12.33
CA ASN A 257 20.09 10.93 10.97
C ASN A 257 18.83 10.85 10.10
N GLU A 258 18.45 11.96 9.46
CA GLU A 258 17.30 12.01 8.55
C GLU A 258 17.58 11.23 7.27
N ILE A 259 16.66 10.37 6.88
CA ILE A 259 16.67 9.65 5.61
C ILE A 259 15.82 10.41 4.60
N GLU A 260 16.48 11.00 3.61
CA GLU A 260 15.79 11.73 2.54
C GLU A 260 15.10 10.77 1.57
N PHE A 261 13.76 10.83 1.54
CA PHE A 261 12.94 10.05 0.59
C PHE A 261 11.68 10.80 0.13
N SER A 262 11.74 12.13 0.10
CA SER A 262 10.62 12.98 -0.33
C SER A 262 10.40 12.94 -1.85
N GLY A 263 11.45 12.66 -2.64
CA GLY A 263 11.42 12.54 -4.10
C GLY A 263 11.28 11.08 -4.58
N GLY A 264 11.30 10.85 -5.90
CA GLY A 264 11.43 9.52 -6.50
C GLY A 264 10.17 8.64 -6.51
N PHE A 265 8.98 9.19 -6.19
CA PHE A 265 7.72 8.41 -6.13
C PHE A 265 6.97 8.28 -7.46
N THR A 266 7.36 9.05 -8.49
CA THR A 266 6.59 9.17 -9.73
C THR A 266 6.54 7.89 -10.56
N ASP A 267 7.62 7.11 -10.56
CA ASP A 267 7.78 5.94 -11.43
C ASP A 267 7.75 4.61 -10.68
N LEU A 268 7.44 4.62 -9.38
CA LEU A 268 7.47 3.39 -8.59
C LEU A 268 6.42 2.36 -9.00
N HIS A 269 5.29 2.79 -9.57
CA HIS A 269 4.31 1.86 -10.15
C HIS A 269 4.87 1.19 -11.40
N THR A 270 5.46 1.96 -12.32
CA THR A 270 6.10 1.40 -13.52
C THR A 270 7.20 0.42 -13.15
N LYS A 271 8.07 0.76 -12.20
CA LYS A 271 9.10 -0.16 -11.66
C LYS A 271 8.48 -1.43 -11.04
N SER A 272 7.34 -1.31 -10.35
CA SER A 272 6.63 -2.47 -9.79
C SER A 272 6.12 -3.40 -10.89
N TYR A 273 5.55 -2.85 -11.96
CA TYR A 273 5.09 -3.62 -13.11
C TYR A 273 6.27 -4.27 -13.87
N GLU A 274 7.34 -3.53 -14.12
CA GLU A 274 8.57 -4.08 -14.71
C GLU A 274 9.11 -5.26 -13.88
N HIS A 275 9.16 -5.10 -12.56
CA HIS A 275 9.62 -6.15 -11.66
C HIS A 275 8.74 -7.39 -11.73
N ILE A 276 7.41 -7.23 -11.74
CA ILE A 276 6.43 -8.33 -11.87
C ILE A 276 6.57 -9.02 -13.22
N LEU A 277 6.61 -8.26 -14.31
CA LEU A 277 6.66 -8.78 -15.68
C LEU A 277 7.97 -9.51 -15.99
N ASN A 278 9.05 -9.19 -15.26
CA ASN A 278 10.34 -9.87 -15.34
C ASN A 278 10.45 -11.09 -14.40
N GLY A 279 9.31 -11.58 -13.86
CA GLY A 279 9.27 -12.78 -13.03
C GLY A 279 9.56 -12.55 -11.54
N GLY A 280 9.64 -11.28 -11.11
CA GLY A 280 9.73 -10.87 -9.71
C GLY A 280 8.36 -10.53 -9.14
N GLY A 281 8.31 -9.49 -8.30
CA GLY A 281 7.09 -9.01 -7.64
C GLY A 281 7.02 -9.43 -6.19
N PHE A 282 6.08 -8.83 -5.45
CA PHE A 282 5.88 -9.09 -4.02
C PHE A 282 4.52 -9.78 -3.84
N GLY A 283 4.55 -11.02 -3.37
CA GLY A 283 3.39 -11.90 -3.30
C GLY A 283 2.66 -11.85 -1.96
N LEU A 284 1.85 -12.89 -1.73
CA LEU A 284 1.04 -13.03 -0.52
C LEU A 284 1.87 -13.07 0.76
N GLU A 285 2.99 -13.78 0.76
CA GLU A 285 3.83 -13.95 1.96
C GLU A 285 4.59 -12.64 2.30
N GLU A 286 5.00 -11.88 1.29
CA GLU A 286 5.60 -10.56 1.51
C GLU A 286 4.58 -9.58 2.10
N ALA A 287 3.36 -9.57 1.58
CA ALA A 287 2.29 -8.69 2.05
C ALA A 287 1.82 -9.07 3.47
N ARG A 288 1.83 -10.37 3.82
CA ARG A 288 1.37 -10.89 5.11
C ARG A 288 1.98 -10.13 6.28
N LYS A 289 3.28 -9.90 6.27
CA LYS A 289 4.01 -9.26 7.37
C LYS A 289 3.42 -7.90 7.77
N SER A 290 3.13 -7.06 6.78
CA SER A 290 2.53 -5.75 7.04
C SER A 290 1.03 -5.83 7.39
N ILE A 291 0.31 -6.81 6.83
CA ILE A 291 -1.09 -7.05 7.17
C ILE A 291 -1.24 -7.55 8.61
N ASP A 292 -0.35 -8.42 9.09
CA ASP A 292 -0.32 -8.86 10.49
C ASP A 292 -0.08 -7.69 11.44
N ILE A 293 0.86 -6.78 11.11
CA ILE A 293 1.13 -5.57 11.89
C ILE A 293 -0.12 -4.71 12.00
N VAL A 294 -0.74 -4.34 10.87
CA VAL A 294 -1.91 -3.44 10.89
C VAL A 294 -3.14 -4.09 11.50
N SER A 295 -3.30 -5.40 11.35
CA SER A 295 -4.36 -6.16 12.03
C SER A 295 -4.17 -6.16 13.55
N SER A 296 -2.95 -6.37 14.01
CA SER A 296 -2.61 -6.28 15.45
C SER A 296 -2.89 -4.88 15.99
N ILE A 297 -2.44 -3.81 15.32
CA ILE A 297 -2.69 -2.41 15.73
C ILE A 297 -4.19 -2.13 15.87
N ARG A 298 -5.03 -2.62 14.94
CA ARG A 298 -6.49 -2.41 15.02
C ARG A 298 -7.12 -3.08 16.22
N ASN A 299 -6.68 -4.29 16.54
CA ASN A 299 -7.36 -5.17 17.49
C ASN A 299 -6.82 -5.07 18.92
N GLN A 300 -5.62 -4.50 19.15
CA GLN A 300 -5.06 -4.36 20.48
C GLN A 300 -5.59 -3.13 21.22
N ASN A 301 -5.48 -3.15 22.55
CA ASN A 301 -5.75 -1.98 23.37
C ASN A 301 -4.61 -0.95 23.26
N ILE A 302 -4.93 0.31 23.59
CA ILE A 302 -3.92 1.38 23.64
C ILE A 302 -3.07 1.17 24.90
N VAL A 303 -1.74 1.23 24.72
CA VAL A 303 -0.75 1.23 25.82
C VAL A 303 -0.44 2.67 26.20
N THR A 304 -0.81 3.06 27.42
CA THR A 304 -0.65 4.45 27.91
C THR A 304 0.67 4.70 28.67
N ASN A 305 1.28 3.65 29.22
CA ASN A 305 2.48 3.73 30.06
C ASN A 305 3.70 3.13 29.35
N SER A 306 3.99 3.58 28.13
CA SER A 306 5.21 3.19 27.40
C SER A 306 6.29 4.25 27.56
N SER A 307 7.56 3.85 27.63
CA SER A 307 8.72 4.74 27.55
C SER A 307 9.03 5.17 26.12
N ASP A 308 8.52 4.43 25.14
CA ASP A 308 8.84 4.55 23.71
C ASP A 308 7.74 5.27 22.94
N ILE A 309 7.23 6.37 23.51
CA ILE A 309 6.16 7.18 22.90
C ILE A 309 6.76 8.15 21.86
N HIS A 310 6.17 8.20 20.68
CA HIS A 310 6.58 9.16 19.66
C HIS A 310 6.35 10.62 20.12
N PRO A 311 7.29 11.56 19.87
CA PRO A 311 7.19 12.95 20.40
C PRO A 311 5.92 13.71 19.97
N PHE A 312 5.32 13.38 18.84
CA PHE A 312 4.06 13.99 18.40
C PHE A 312 2.83 13.57 19.22
N VAL A 313 2.86 12.45 19.91
CA VAL A 313 1.73 11.98 20.72
C VAL A 313 1.38 12.98 21.84
N SER A 314 2.38 13.53 22.51
CA SER A 314 2.17 14.56 23.56
C SER A 314 1.51 15.83 23.00
N LYS A 315 1.77 16.18 21.74
CA LYS A 315 1.14 17.34 21.08
C LYS A 315 -0.34 17.10 20.77
N VAL A 316 -0.76 15.85 20.69
CA VAL A 316 -2.15 15.45 20.39
C VAL A 316 -2.98 15.30 21.66
N ILE A 317 -2.40 14.68 22.70
CA ILE A 317 -3.11 14.41 23.96
C ILE A 317 -3.32 15.69 24.78
N ASN A 318 -2.45 16.69 24.64
CA ASN A 318 -2.51 17.96 25.38
C ASN A 318 -3.30 19.06 24.67
N LYS A 319 -3.99 18.77 23.55
CA LYS A 319 -4.96 19.64 22.89
C LYS A 319 -6.38 19.22 23.25
#